data_f93fa9e14c86c612efbe298f6e3117bb
#
_entry.id   f93fa9e14c86c612efbe298f6e3117bb
#
_cell.length_a   1.000
_cell.length_b   1.000
_cell.length_c   1.000
_cell.angle_alpha   90.00
_cell.angle_beta   90.00
_cell.angle_gamma   90.00
#
_symmetry.space_group_name_H-M   'P 1'
#
loop_
_entity.id
_entity.type
_entity.pdbx_description
1 polymer ?
#
loop_
_entity_poly.entity_id
_entity_poly.type
_entity_poly.pdbx_seq_one_letter_code
_entity_poly.pdbx_strand_id
1 'polypeptide(L)'
;MEAIRTSAELEQLLGSRLRELRLLKDLDQNSLAARAGISLNAIKHLESGKGARVNSLIKVLRALERTDWLDTLAPTVSISPMQMLKSGSREPRRARRRVRTRV
;
A
#
# COMPACT_ATOMS: atom_id res chain seq x y z
N MET A 1 19.67 17.42 -7.04
CA MET A 1 18.72 17.41 -5.93
C MET A 1 17.29 17.39 -6.44
N GLU A 2 16.49 16.56 -5.85
CA GLU A 2 15.11 16.48 -6.28
C GLU A 2 14.28 17.61 -5.73
N ALA A 3 13.35 18.06 -6.53
CA ALA A 3 12.40 19.06 -6.09
C ALA A 3 11.43 18.44 -5.09
N ILE A 4 10.98 19.26 -4.15
CA ILE A 4 9.96 18.84 -3.19
C ILE A 4 8.62 18.85 -3.91
N ARG A 5 7.91 17.73 -3.87
CA ARG A 5 6.62 17.60 -4.52
C ARG A 5 5.49 17.86 -3.54
N THR A 6 4.42 18.41 -4.07
CA THR A 6 3.23 18.62 -3.23
C THR A 6 2.51 17.29 -3.03
N SER A 7 1.61 17.26 -2.05
CA SER A 7 0.78 16.08 -1.83
C SER A 7 -0.01 15.71 -3.08
N ALA A 8 -0.53 16.72 -3.77
CA ALA A 8 -1.31 16.46 -4.99
C ALA A 8 -0.44 15.83 -6.07
N GLU A 9 0.80 16.31 -6.22
CA GLU A 9 1.71 15.74 -7.20
C GLU A 9 2.07 14.30 -6.87
N LEU A 10 2.24 14.00 -5.58
CA LEU A 10 2.54 12.65 -5.15
C LEU A 10 1.36 11.71 -5.34
N GLU A 11 0.13 12.21 -5.13
CA GLU A 11 -1.04 11.40 -5.42
C GLU A 11 -1.14 11.08 -6.91
N GLN A 12 -0.82 12.04 -7.76
CA GLN A 12 -0.83 11.80 -9.21
C GLN A 12 0.24 10.80 -9.59
N LEU A 13 1.41 10.89 -8.98
CA LEU A 13 2.47 9.93 -9.23
C LEU A 13 2.03 8.52 -8.84
N LEU A 14 1.45 8.39 -7.66
CA LEU A 14 0.93 7.10 -7.21
C LEU A 14 -0.10 6.55 -8.19
N GLY A 15 -1.04 7.41 -8.60
CA GLY A 15 -2.06 6.99 -9.55
C GLY A 15 -1.47 6.52 -10.87
N SER A 16 -0.45 7.23 -11.37
CA SER A 16 0.23 6.84 -12.60
C SER A 16 0.90 5.49 -12.47
N ARG A 17 1.54 5.23 -11.34
CA ARG A 17 2.19 3.94 -11.11
C ARG A 17 1.17 2.81 -11.06
N LEU A 18 0.04 3.04 -10.41
CA LEU A 18 -1.00 2.03 -10.35
C LEU A 18 -1.56 1.74 -11.73
N ARG A 19 -1.75 2.79 -12.54
CA ARG A 19 -2.23 2.63 -13.90
C ARG A 19 -1.24 1.82 -14.74
N GLU A 20 0.05 2.12 -14.61
CA GLU A 20 1.08 1.38 -15.34
C GLU A 20 1.06 -0.10 -14.99
N LEU A 21 0.93 -0.40 -13.69
CA LEU A 21 0.87 -1.80 -13.25
C LEU A 21 -0.38 -2.49 -13.78
N ARG A 22 -1.50 -1.79 -13.78
CA ARG A 22 -2.74 -2.35 -14.32
C ARG A 22 -2.57 -2.72 -15.79
N LEU A 23 -1.99 -1.80 -16.55
CA LEU A 23 -1.80 -2.03 -17.98
C LEU A 23 -0.82 -3.15 -18.26
N LEU A 24 0.20 -3.29 -17.43
CA LEU A 24 1.15 -4.40 -17.56
C LEU A 24 0.47 -5.75 -17.36
N LYS A 25 -0.62 -5.78 -16.61
CA LYS A 25 -1.38 -7.01 -16.37
C LYS A 25 -2.55 -7.16 -17.33
N ASP A 26 -2.61 -6.30 -18.34
CA ASP A 26 -3.68 -6.33 -19.35
C ASP A 26 -5.08 -6.24 -18.74
N LEU A 27 -5.21 -5.42 -17.70
CA LEU A 27 -6.50 -5.21 -17.04
C LEU A 27 -7.05 -3.85 -17.42
N ASP A 28 -8.36 -3.80 -17.70
CA ASP A 28 -9.01 -2.50 -17.77
C ASP A 28 -9.47 -2.11 -16.37
N GLN A 29 -9.98 -0.88 -16.24
CA GLN A 29 -10.37 -0.37 -14.93
C GLN A 29 -11.51 -1.18 -14.31
N ASN A 30 -12.46 -1.63 -15.13
CA ASN A 30 -13.57 -2.44 -14.62
C ASN A 30 -13.07 -3.76 -14.04
N SER A 31 -12.17 -4.42 -14.74
CA SER A 31 -11.62 -5.69 -14.28
C SER A 31 -10.85 -5.52 -12.98
N LEU A 32 -10.06 -4.46 -12.89
CA LEU A 32 -9.32 -4.20 -11.65
C LEU A 32 -10.28 -3.91 -10.50
N ALA A 33 -11.32 -3.12 -10.77
CA ALA A 33 -12.31 -2.81 -9.74
C ALA A 33 -12.96 -4.10 -9.21
N ALA A 34 -13.32 -4.99 -10.12
CA ALA A 34 -13.93 -6.26 -9.73
C ALA A 34 -12.98 -7.10 -8.89
N ARG A 35 -11.72 -7.20 -9.31
CA ARG A 35 -10.72 -7.99 -8.58
C ARG A 35 -10.42 -7.40 -7.21
N ALA A 36 -10.38 -6.08 -7.12
CA ALA A 36 -10.09 -5.41 -5.87
C ALA A 36 -11.29 -5.32 -4.95
N GLY A 37 -12.50 -5.53 -5.49
CA GLY A 37 -13.71 -5.43 -4.71
C GLY A 37 -14.05 -4.00 -4.34
N ILE A 38 -13.78 -3.05 -5.24
CA ILE A 38 -14.11 -1.65 -5.03
C ILE A 38 -14.83 -1.12 -6.29
N SER A 39 -15.36 0.09 -6.17
CA SER A 39 -16.12 0.67 -7.27
C SER A 39 -15.21 1.14 -8.39
N LEU A 40 -15.76 1.24 -9.58
CA LEU A 40 -15.04 1.79 -10.71
C LEU A 40 -14.61 3.22 -10.44
N ASN A 41 -15.45 4.01 -9.77
CA ASN A 41 -15.10 5.39 -9.43
C ASN A 41 -13.89 5.44 -8.50
N ALA A 42 -13.79 4.49 -7.58
CA ALA A 42 -12.62 4.43 -6.68
C ALA A 42 -11.34 4.20 -7.48
N ILE A 43 -11.39 3.32 -8.47
CA ILE A 43 -10.24 3.09 -9.36
C ILE A 43 -9.88 4.37 -10.12
N LYS A 44 -10.89 5.03 -10.69
CA LYS A 44 -10.66 6.24 -11.46
C LYS A 44 -10.04 7.34 -10.61
N HIS A 45 -10.52 7.50 -9.38
CA HIS A 45 -9.97 8.50 -8.48
C HIS A 45 -8.55 8.18 -8.08
N LEU A 46 -8.27 6.91 -7.80
CA LEU A 46 -6.90 6.49 -7.49
C LEU A 46 -5.94 6.80 -8.64
N GLU A 47 -6.30 6.42 -9.85
CA GLU A 47 -5.41 6.57 -11.00
C GLU A 47 -5.25 8.02 -11.43
N SER A 48 -6.22 8.87 -11.13
CA SER A 48 -6.14 10.29 -11.51
C SER A 48 -5.61 11.18 -10.38
N GLY A 49 -5.33 10.60 -9.22
CA GLY A 49 -4.77 11.36 -8.11
C GLY A 49 -5.80 12.25 -7.41
N LYS A 50 -7.05 11.84 -7.41
CA LYS A 50 -8.13 12.62 -6.80
C LYS A 50 -8.52 12.13 -5.42
N GLY A 51 -7.65 11.35 -4.81
CA GLY A 51 -7.88 10.88 -3.47
C GLY A 51 -8.50 9.50 -3.44
N ALA A 52 -8.30 8.84 -2.31
CA ALA A 52 -8.85 7.50 -2.11
C ALA A 52 -8.70 7.13 -0.65
N ARG A 53 -9.47 6.15 -0.23
CA ARG A 53 -9.29 5.60 1.10
C ARG A 53 -8.07 4.70 1.10
N VAL A 54 -7.37 4.66 2.22
CA VAL A 54 -6.23 3.78 2.37
C VAL A 54 -6.63 2.33 2.13
N ASN A 55 -7.79 1.94 2.63
CA ASN A 55 -8.29 0.58 2.43
C ASN A 55 -8.45 0.25 0.94
N SER A 56 -8.95 1.21 0.15
CA SER A 56 -9.09 1.00 -1.29
C SER A 56 -7.74 0.80 -1.96
N LEU A 57 -6.75 1.61 -1.57
CA LEU A 57 -5.40 1.47 -2.12
C LEU A 57 -4.82 0.09 -1.81
N ILE A 58 -5.01 -0.38 -0.58
CA ILE A 58 -4.50 -1.70 -0.21
C ILE A 58 -5.16 -2.80 -1.02
N LYS A 59 -6.48 -2.69 -1.23
CA LYS A 59 -7.19 -3.67 -2.04
C LYS A 59 -6.68 -3.70 -3.48
N VAL A 60 -6.36 -2.53 -4.02
CA VAL A 60 -5.81 -2.44 -5.38
C VAL A 60 -4.42 -3.07 -5.43
N LEU A 61 -3.58 -2.77 -4.45
CA LEU A 61 -2.24 -3.36 -4.41
C LEU A 61 -2.30 -4.88 -4.31
N ARG A 62 -3.26 -5.41 -3.54
CA ARG A 62 -3.44 -6.85 -3.46
C ARG A 62 -3.87 -7.42 -4.81
N ALA A 63 -4.81 -6.76 -5.48
CA ALA A 63 -5.28 -7.22 -6.78
C ALA A 63 -4.19 -7.19 -7.82
N LEU A 64 -3.28 -6.22 -7.73
CA LEU A 64 -2.15 -6.10 -8.64
C LEU A 64 -0.94 -6.92 -8.19
N GLU A 65 -1.04 -7.57 -7.03
CA GLU A 65 0.02 -8.42 -6.48
C GLU A 65 1.29 -7.61 -6.20
N ARG A 66 1.11 -6.40 -5.67
CA ARG A 66 2.23 -5.52 -5.36
C ARG A 66 2.15 -5.01 -3.93
N THR A 67 1.72 -5.86 -3.00
CA THR A 67 1.75 -5.48 -1.59
C THR A 67 3.18 -5.30 -1.07
N ASP A 68 4.16 -5.77 -1.83
CA ASP A 68 5.57 -5.53 -1.51
C ASP A 68 5.90 -4.05 -1.45
N TRP A 69 5.13 -3.19 -2.12
CA TRP A 69 5.33 -1.75 -2.00
C TRP A 69 5.24 -1.28 -0.55
N LEU A 70 4.39 -1.93 0.23
CA LEU A 70 4.22 -1.55 1.62
C LEU A 70 5.47 -1.81 2.44
N ASP A 71 6.25 -2.80 2.04
CA ASP A 71 7.50 -3.13 2.73
C ASP A 71 8.56 -2.05 2.53
N THR A 72 8.41 -1.21 1.51
CA THR A 72 9.37 -0.17 1.23
C THR A 72 9.08 1.14 1.95
N LEU A 73 7.97 1.20 2.69
CA LEU A 73 7.58 2.42 3.38
C LEU A 73 8.47 2.73 4.58
N ALA A 74 9.17 1.74 5.09
CA ALA A 74 10.08 1.92 6.19
C ALA A 74 11.46 1.43 5.78
N PRO A 75 12.53 2.02 6.34
CA PRO A 75 13.86 1.55 6.00
C PRO A 75 14.06 0.11 6.43
N THR A 76 14.80 -0.62 5.60
CA THR A 76 15.19 -1.96 5.94
C THR A 76 16.35 -1.89 6.92
N VAL A 77 16.22 -2.59 8.03
CA VAL A 77 17.26 -2.62 9.05
C VAL A 77 17.85 -4.01 9.11
N SER A 78 19.20 -4.05 9.04
CA SER A 78 19.89 -5.32 9.19
C SER A 78 19.92 -5.68 10.66
N ILE A 79 19.31 -6.79 11.03
CA ILE A 79 19.21 -7.22 12.42
C ILE A 79 20.04 -8.48 12.61
N SER A 80 20.90 -8.47 13.65
CA SER A 80 21.69 -9.64 13.97
C SER A 80 20.76 -10.77 14.47
N PRO A 81 21.20 -12.03 14.38
CA PRO A 81 20.38 -13.12 14.89
C PRO A 81 19.98 -12.93 16.35
N MET A 82 20.89 -12.39 17.15
CA MET A 82 20.60 -12.14 18.55
C MET A 82 19.47 -11.12 18.71
N GLN A 83 19.53 -10.06 17.93
CA GLN A 83 18.48 -9.04 17.98
C GLN A 83 17.15 -9.58 17.50
N MET A 84 17.19 -10.44 16.51
CA MET A 84 15.96 -11.05 16.01
C MET A 84 15.30 -11.92 17.08
N LEU A 85 16.12 -12.67 17.83
CA LEU A 85 15.59 -13.49 18.91
C LEU A 85 14.96 -12.64 19.97
N LYS A 86 15.59 -11.54 20.34
CA LYS A 86 15.03 -10.65 21.34
C LYS A 86 13.71 -10.04 20.83
N SER A 87 13.67 -9.62 19.60
CA SER A 87 12.46 -9.05 19.02
C SER A 87 11.34 -10.08 18.98
N GLY A 88 11.68 -11.30 18.57
CA GLY A 88 10.67 -12.35 18.50
C GLY A 88 10.11 -12.72 19.84
N SER A 89 10.95 -12.68 20.88
CA SER A 89 10.49 -13.06 22.22
C SER A 89 9.55 -12.02 22.81
N ARG A 90 9.59 -10.81 22.34
CA ARG A 90 8.72 -9.77 22.82
C ARG A 90 7.35 -9.80 22.23
N GLU A 91 7.08 -10.44 21.28
CA GLU A 91 6.00 -10.31 20.52
C GLU A 91 4.81 -10.69 20.94
N PRO A 92 4.61 -10.48 21.00
CA PRO A 92 3.74 -10.44 20.70
C PRO A 92 2.79 -9.77 20.80
N ARG A 93 3.21 -9.42 21.10
CA ARG A 93 2.44 -8.99 21.08
C ARG A 93 1.78 -8.27 20.86
N ARG A 94 1.81 -7.90 20.81
CA ARG A 94 1.10 -7.26 20.54
C ARG A 94 0.51 -6.90 20.19
N ALA A 95 0.90 -6.91 20.29
CA ALA A 95 0.19 -6.58 19.91
C ALA A 95 -0.46 -6.23 20.12
N ARG A 96 -0.19 -6.01 20.43
CA ARG A 96 -0.95 -5.76 20.63
C ARG A 96 -1.71 -5.35 20.85
N ARG A 97 -1.50 -5.35 21.24
CA ARG A 97 -2.28 -5.07 21.50
C ARG A 97 -2.88 -4.51 21.61
N ARG A 98 -2.75 -4.40 21.78
CA ARG A 98 -3.45 -4.02 21.92
C ARG A 98 -3.95 -3.55 22.01
N VAL A 99 -3.67 -3.58 22.25
CA VAL A 99 -4.29 -3.27 22.35
C VAL A 99 -4.93 -2.97 22.60
N ARG A 100 -4.96 -2.78 22.73
CA ARG A 100 -5.81 -2.61 22.97
C ARG A 100 -6.56 -2.29 23.05
N THR A 101 -6.47 -2.31 23.08
CA THR A 101 -7.32 -2.03 23.12
C THR A 101 -7.94 -2.01 23.50
N ARG A 102 -7.93 -1.88 23.48
CA ARG A 102 -8.75 -1.92 23.73
C ARG A 102 -9.35 -1.75 23.68
N VAL A 103 -9.04 -1.65 23.58
CA VAL A 103 -9.70 -1.62 23.46
C VAL A 103 -10.04 -1.54 23.64
#